data_5051a39d89d8caa0c8df7ccf011acbee
#
_entry.id   5051a39d89d8caa0c8df7ccf011acbee
#
_cell.length_a   1.000
_cell.length_b   1.000
_cell.length_c   1.000
_cell.angle_alpha   90.00
_cell.angle_beta   90.00
_cell.angle_gamma   90.00
#
_symmetry.space_group_name_H-M   'P 1'
#
loop_
_entity.id
_entity.type
_entity.pdbx_description
1 polymer ?
#
loop_
_entity_poly.entity_id
_entity_poly.type
_entity_poly.pdbx_seq_one_letter_code
_entity_poly.pdbx_strand_id
1 'polypeptide(L)'
;MRLFSTIVLVLHLAAIADRSVAQTQPDPIEIEPLHSGAEASFRGLAVRNHREAWIAGSGGTVIRTTDSGKTWQRIRIPGADEFDFRDVELLRDGTVLLMSVGEGGASRLFRSRDSGNKWRTVLVNPEPRGFFDGMTFRGDRLHGALYGDPVNGRLEVYRTSDGGATWTRLPMEHRPKLKEGEYGFAASGTGILARGRELWIATGGSVARVWRSNNDGTTWQPYDAKIRCGSETSGIFSLDFIDHRSAIAVGGDYAEPELDRDNVATSSDGGKTWSAVPDVSMPHKACVQSLGGGRILACGRTGVAFSNDSGRTWETISRDGYYTLRADPSTGIGFLAGSDGRIARFTLTLSD
;
A
#
# COMPACT_ATOMS: atom_id res chain seq x y z
N MET A 1 -18.52 20.30 89.42
CA MET A 1 -17.93 21.17 88.43
C MET A 1 -17.47 20.23 87.28
N ARG A 2 -18.29 20.09 86.24
CA ARG A 2 -18.00 19.18 85.08
C ARG A 2 -17.58 20.08 83.93
N LEU A 3 -16.32 19.84 83.43
CA LEU A 3 -15.80 20.48 82.26
C LEU A 3 -16.31 19.69 81.02
N PHE A 4 -16.95 20.34 80.07
CA PHE A 4 -17.26 19.83 78.77
C PHE A 4 -16.12 20.21 77.81
N SER A 5 -15.41 19.22 77.25
CA SER A 5 -14.45 19.43 76.15
C SER A 5 -15.18 19.34 74.85
N THR A 6 -15.18 20.43 74.09
CA THR A 6 -15.73 20.44 72.69
C THR A 6 -14.64 20.02 71.71
N ILE A 7 -14.86 18.92 71.05
CA ILE A 7 -14.00 18.46 69.94
C ILE A 7 -14.49 19.09 68.65
N VAL A 8 -13.67 19.97 68.05
CA VAL A 8 -13.90 20.53 66.71
C VAL A 8 -13.35 19.58 65.67
N LEU A 9 -14.23 18.97 64.91
CA LEU A 9 -13.87 18.07 63.76
C LEU A 9 -13.68 18.95 62.51
N VAL A 10 -12.43 19.10 62.03
CA VAL A 10 -12.12 19.78 60.78
C VAL A 10 -12.23 18.77 59.66
N LEU A 11 -13.27 18.87 58.82
CA LEU A 11 -13.42 18.11 57.58
C LEU A 11 -12.54 18.77 56.50
N HIS A 12 -11.49 18.06 56.07
CA HIS A 12 -10.76 18.42 54.86
C HIS A 12 -11.52 17.86 53.66
N LEU A 13 -12.16 18.72 52.87
CA LEU A 13 -12.63 18.38 51.52
C LEU A 13 -11.41 18.32 50.59
N ALA A 14 -11.01 17.13 50.18
CA ALA A 14 -10.07 16.95 49.08
C ALA A 14 -10.84 17.19 47.76
N ALA A 15 -10.55 18.30 47.11
CA ALA A 15 -11.02 18.56 45.75
C ALA A 15 -10.30 17.56 44.79
N ILE A 16 -11.03 16.57 44.32
CA ILE A 16 -10.59 15.72 43.21
C ILE A 16 -10.64 16.58 41.95
N ALA A 17 -9.49 17.06 41.50
CA ALA A 17 -9.37 17.70 40.21
C ALA A 17 -9.59 16.63 39.11
N ASP A 18 -10.74 16.67 38.50
CA ASP A 18 -11.06 15.87 37.31
C ASP A 18 -10.12 16.32 36.19
N ARG A 19 -9.06 15.58 35.98
CA ARG A 19 -8.22 15.75 34.79
C ARG A 19 -9.02 15.20 33.59
N SER A 20 -9.80 16.07 32.96
CA SER A 20 -10.32 15.81 31.63
C SER A 20 -9.11 15.58 30.71
N VAL A 21 -8.90 14.33 30.35
CA VAL A 21 -8.01 13.97 29.23
C VAL A 21 -8.62 14.66 28.02
N ALA A 22 -7.97 15.71 27.54
CA ALA A 22 -8.35 16.35 26.31
C ALA A 22 -8.30 15.25 25.24
N GLN A 23 -9.45 14.82 24.76
CA GLN A 23 -9.56 14.01 23.55
C GLN A 23 -9.00 14.89 22.43
N THR A 24 -7.76 14.61 22.03
CA THR A 24 -7.21 15.20 20.81
C THR A 24 -8.10 14.72 19.68
N GLN A 25 -8.83 15.64 19.08
CA GLN A 25 -9.57 15.35 17.84
C GLN A 25 -8.56 14.82 16.82
N PRO A 26 -8.90 13.80 16.05
CA PRO A 26 -8.02 13.30 15.01
C PRO A 26 -7.68 14.45 14.07
N ASP A 27 -6.41 14.52 13.64
CA ASP A 27 -5.97 15.53 12.68
C ASP A 27 -6.80 15.39 11.40
N PRO A 28 -7.48 16.43 10.95
CA PRO A 28 -8.37 16.31 9.80
C PRO A 28 -7.57 16.01 8.53
N ILE A 29 -8.01 15.00 7.76
CA ILE A 29 -7.54 14.77 6.40
C ILE A 29 -8.50 15.50 5.46
N GLU A 30 -7.95 16.43 4.69
CA GLU A 30 -8.64 17.07 3.59
C GLU A 30 -8.35 16.33 2.28
N ILE A 31 -9.38 16.02 1.50
CA ILE A 31 -9.28 15.41 0.17
C ILE A 31 -9.81 16.39 -0.86
N GLU A 32 -8.93 16.84 -1.75
CA GLU A 32 -9.22 17.77 -2.84
C GLU A 32 -9.22 17.00 -4.18
N PRO A 33 -10.38 16.86 -4.86
CA PRO A 33 -10.42 16.31 -6.21
C PRO A 33 -9.59 17.13 -7.18
N LEU A 34 -8.85 16.45 -8.06
CA LEU A 34 -8.02 17.08 -9.09
C LEU A 34 -8.46 16.63 -10.49
N HIS A 35 -8.04 17.37 -11.52
CA HIS A 35 -8.29 17.02 -12.91
C HIS A 35 -7.03 16.41 -13.54
N SER A 36 -7.09 15.13 -13.94
CA SER A 36 -5.97 14.42 -14.56
C SER A 36 -5.76 14.73 -16.03
N GLY A 37 -6.79 15.17 -16.72
CA GLY A 37 -6.80 15.32 -18.19
C GLY A 37 -6.79 13.98 -18.95
N ALA A 38 -7.15 12.86 -18.29
CA ALA A 38 -7.16 11.52 -18.87
C ALA A 38 -8.36 10.71 -18.39
N GLU A 39 -8.73 9.67 -19.14
CA GLU A 39 -9.84 8.75 -18.81
C GLU A 39 -9.36 7.35 -18.41
N ALA A 40 -8.11 7.22 -18.02
CA ALA A 40 -7.51 5.93 -17.68
C ALA A 40 -7.96 5.40 -16.31
N SER A 41 -7.92 4.08 -16.16
CA SER A 41 -7.99 3.44 -14.85
C SER A 41 -6.60 3.44 -14.22
N PHE A 42 -6.40 4.30 -13.22
CA PHE A 42 -5.10 4.50 -12.56
C PHE A 42 -4.91 3.54 -11.38
N ARG A 43 -3.80 2.78 -11.40
CA ARG A 43 -3.43 1.83 -10.33
C ARG A 43 -1.99 1.99 -9.86
N GLY A 44 -1.08 2.47 -10.70
CA GLY A 44 0.28 2.79 -10.33
C GLY A 44 0.39 4.24 -9.85
N LEU A 45 1.01 4.45 -8.70
CA LEU A 45 1.25 5.77 -8.13
C LEU A 45 2.55 5.79 -7.33
N ALA A 46 3.40 6.76 -7.59
CA ALA A 46 4.58 7.04 -6.80
C ALA A 46 4.71 8.53 -6.50
N VAL A 47 5.13 8.85 -5.29
CA VAL A 47 5.36 10.22 -4.80
C VAL A 47 6.82 10.35 -4.41
N ARG A 48 7.53 11.31 -5.01
CA ARG A 48 8.90 11.64 -4.63
C ARG A 48 8.94 12.60 -3.44
N ASN A 49 8.04 13.57 -3.47
CA ASN A 49 7.82 14.57 -2.44
C ASN A 49 6.45 15.23 -2.69
N HIS A 50 6.04 16.16 -1.83
CA HIS A 50 4.76 16.85 -1.94
C HIS A 50 4.52 17.57 -3.29
N ARG A 51 5.57 17.84 -4.09
CA ARG A 51 5.45 18.51 -5.39
C ARG A 51 5.45 17.56 -6.58
N GLU A 52 6.18 16.42 -6.47
CA GLU A 52 6.37 15.50 -7.60
C GLU A 52 5.69 14.16 -7.34
N ALA A 53 4.76 13.82 -8.22
CA ALA A 53 4.10 12.53 -8.26
C ALA A 53 3.96 12.02 -9.72
N TRP A 54 3.92 10.70 -9.84
CA TRP A 54 3.69 9.99 -11.08
C TRP A 54 2.52 9.03 -10.91
N ILE A 55 1.62 9.04 -11.88
CA ILE A 55 0.45 8.17 -11.91
C ILE A 55 0.43 7.41 -13.22
N ALA A 56 0.15 6.12 -13.18
CA ALA A 56 0.14 5.24 -14.33
C ALA A 56 -1.12 4.35 -14.33
N GLY A 57 -1.61 4.02 -15.52
CA GLY A 57 -2.84 3.25 -15.68
C GLY A 57 -3.02 2.64 -17.05
N SER A 58 -4.26 2.31 -17.38
CA SER A 58 -4.66 1.65 -18.61
C SER A 58 -4.38 2.50 -19.86
N GLY A 59 -4.30 1.83 -21.02
CA GLY A 59 -4.11 2.49 -22.33
C GLY A 59 -2.79 3.26 -22.40
N GLY A 60 -1.70 2.71 -21.84
CA GLY A 60 -0.38 3.31 -21.83
C GLY A 60 -0.32 4.69 -21.16
N THR A 61 -1.32 5.02 -20.33
CA THR A 61 -1.44 6.37 -19.76
C THR A 61 -0.51 6.53 -18.56
N VAL A 62 0.40 7.50 -18.68
CA VAL A 62 1.26 7.94 -17.57
C VAL A 62 1.22 9.45 -17.50
N ILE A 63 0.98 9.99 -16.31
CA ILE A 63 0.96 11.42 -16.03
C ILE A 63 1.90 11.76 -14.89
N ARG A 64 2.47 12.96 -14.93
CA ARG A 64 3.40 13.48 -13.93
C ARG A 64 3.01 14.90 -13.52
N THR A 65 3.09 15.19 -12.24
CA THR A 65 3.08 16.57 -11.72
C THR A 65 4.43 16.92 -11.10
N THR A 66 4.78 18.21 -11.10
CA THR A 66 5.93 18.79 -10.39
C THR A 66 5.54 20.02 -9.58
N ASP A 67 4.25 20.29 -9.44
CA ASP A 67 3.67 21.49 -8.82
C ASP A 67 2.55 21.17 -7.83
N SER A 68 2.65 19.99 -7.16
CA SER A 68 1.67 19.52 -6.16
C SER A 68 0.28 19.20 -6.75
N GLY A 69 0.25 18.75 -8.02
CA GLY A 69 -0.99 18.34 -8.68
C GLY A 69 -1.77 19.48 -9.32
N LYS A 70 -1.24 20.72 -9.34
CA LYS A 70 -1.89 21.85 -10.03
C LYS A 70 -1.96 21.64 -11.54
N THR A 71 -0.90 21.05 -12.11
CA THR A 71 -0.86 20.63 -13.52
C THR A 71 -0.32 19.21 -13.64
N TRP A 72 -0.77 18.49 -14.68
CA TRP A 72 -0.35 17.14 -15.01
C TRP A 72 0.13 17.09 -16.46
N GLN A 73 1.36 16.60 -16.64
CA GLN A 73 1.97 16.37 -17.93
C GLN A 73 1.82 14.89 -18.32
N ARG A 74 1.29 14.63 -19.52
CA ARG A 74 1.30 13.26 -20.08
C ARG A 74 2.72 12.87 -20.50
N ILE A 75 3.17 11.72 -20.04
CA ILE A 75 4.46 11.12 -20.41
C ILE A 75 4.20 10.03 -21.43
N ARG A 76 4.84 10.12 -22.59
CA ARG A 76 4.67 9.14 -23.65
C ARG A 76 5.76 8.07 -23.56
N ILE A 77 5.35 6.80 -23.57
CA ILE A 77 6.25 5.65 -23.67
C ILE A 77 6.07 5.06 -25.06
N PRO A 78 7.08 5.12 -25.95
CA PRO A 78 6.95 4.63 -27.32
C PRO A 78 6.56 3.16 -27.38
N GLY A 79 5.51 2.82 -28.12
CA GLY A 79 5.02 1.46 -28.29
C GLY A 79 4.33 0.85 -27.06
N ALA A 80 3.87 1.70 -26.13
CA ALA A 80 3.20 1.24 -24.93
C ALA A 80 1.72 1.68 -24.82
N ASP A 81 1.11 2.12 -25.90
CA ASP A 81 -0.22 2.71 -25.92
C ASP A 81 -1.34 1.72 -25.50
N GLU A 82 -1.10 0.41 -25.56
CA GLU A 82 -2.08 -0.62 -25.17
C GLU A 82 -1.79 -1.25 -23.81
N PHE A 83 -0.67 -0.90 -23.14
CA PHE A 83 -0.33 -1.51 -21.87
C PHE A 83 -1.17 -0.95 -20.71
N ASP A 84 -1.46 -1.83 -19.75
CA ASP A 84 -2.06 -1.46 -18.46
C ASP A 84 -0.94 -1.36 -17.42
N PHE A 85 -0.57 -0.13 -17.04
CA PHE A 85 0.45 0.13 -16.04
C PHE A 85 -0.17 0.11 -14.64
N ARG A 86 0.36 -0.75 -13.75
CA ARG A 86 -0.17 -0.91 -12.39
C ARG A 86 0.80 -0.63 -11.26
N ASP A 87 2.06 -0.35 -11.61
CA ASP A 87 3.04 0.04 -10.60
C ASP A 87 4.05 1.04 -11.14
N VAL A 88 4.50 1.94 -10.26
CA VAL A 88 5.50 2.99 -10.54
C VAL A 88 6.49 3.07 -9.40
N GLU A 89 7.78 3.07 -9.71
CA GLU A 89 8.83 3.32 -8.72
C GLU A 89 9.71 4.48 -9.14
N LEU A 90 9.96 5.39 -8.18
CA LEU A 90 10.83 6.57 -8.36
C LEU A 90 12.11 6.37 -7.56
N LEU A 91 13.25 6.24 -8.24
CA LEU A 91 14.54 6.11 -7.60
C LEU A 91 15.22 7.48 -7.42
N ARG A 92 16.28 7.54 -6.60
CA ARG A 92 16.89 8.81 -6.17
C ARG A 92 17.57 9.58 -7.30
N ASP A 93 18.10 8.90 -8.29
CA ASP A 93 18.86 9.47 -9.42
C ASP A 93 17.97 9.97 -10.58
N GLY A 94 16.66 10.13 -10.36
CA GLY A 94 15.69 10.48 -11.40
C GLY A 94 15.28 9.30 -12.26
N THR A 95 15.70 8.08 -11.93
CA THR A 95 15.22 6.85 -12.56
C THR A 95 13.75 6.64 -12.21
N VAL A 96 12.98 6.27 -13.22
CA VAL A 96 11.57 5.85 -13.11
C VAL A 96 11.43 4.47 -13.68
N LEU A 97 10.75 3.59 -12.94
CA LEU A 97 10.31 2.29 -13.45
C LEU A 97 8.78 2.25 -13.53
N LEU A 98 8.29 1.64 -14.61
CA LEU A 98 6.87 1.35 -14.80
C LEU A 98 6.72 -0.15 -15.01
N MET A 99 5.72 -0.73 -14.34
CA MET A 99 5.35 -2.13 -14.53
C MET A 99 3.99 -2.19 -15.23
N SER A 100 3.97 -2.83 -16.40
CA SER A 100 2.71 -3.22 -17.05
C SER A 100 2.34 -4.64 -16.66
N VAL A 101 1.05 -4.92 -16.75
CA VAL A 101 0.44 -6.21 -16.44
C VAL A 101 -0.27 -6.80 -17.66
N GLY A 102 -0.57 -8.09 -17.58
CA GLY A 102 -1.21 -8.89 -18.60
C GLY A 102 -0.44 -10.19 -18.78
N GLU A 103 -1.02 -11.15 -19.51
CA GLU A 103 -0.37 -12.45 -19.72
C GLU A 103 0.92 -12.32 -20.55
N GLY A 104 1.93 -13.06 -20.15
CA GLY A 104 3.19 -13.19 -20.88
C GLY A 104 3.87 -11.87 -21.17
N GLY A 105 4.12 -11.61 -22.44
CA GLY A 105 4.83 -10.41 -22.89
C GLY A 105 4.11 -9.09 -22.65
N ALA A 106 2.86 -9.06 -22.18
CA ALA A 106 2.18 -7.86 -21.72
C ALA A 106 2.66 -7.44 -20.32
N SER A 107 3.13 -8.37 -19.50
CA SER A 107 3.82 -8.08 -18.24
C SER A 107 5.27 -7.69 -18.51
N ARG A 108 5.59 -6.40 -18.34
CA ARG A 108 6.91 -5.82 -18.66
C ARG A 108 7.33 -4.77 -17.64
N LEU A 109 8.63 -4.55 -17.57
CA LEU A 109 9.22 -3.38 -16.92
C LEU A 109 9.84 -2.44 -17.92
N PHE A 110 9.46 -1.18 -17.83
CA PHE A 110 10.04 -0.07 -18.57
C PHE A 110 10.86 0.79 -17.61
N ARG A 111 12.01 1.26 -18.04
CA ARG A 111 12.90 2.09 -17.24
C ARG A 111 13.34 3.33 -18.01
N SER A 112 13.23 4.48 -17.36
CA SER A 112 13.81 5.76 -17.78
C SER A 112 14.88 6.20 -16.79
N ARG A 113 15.92 6.89 -17.26
CA ARG A 113 16.96 7.50 -16.41
C ARG A 113 16.98 9.02 -16.48
N ASP A 114 16.09 9.59 -17.24
CA ASP A 114 16.04 11.02 -17.57
C ASP A 114 14.64 11.61 -17.35
N SER A 115 14.01 11.19 -16.24
CA SER A 115 12.69 11.67 -15.82
C SER A 115 11.61 11.47 -16.88
N GLY A 116 11.65 10.32 -17.59
CA GLY A 116 10.61 9.93 -18.53
C GLY A 116 10.80 10.42 -19.96
N ASN A 117 11.96 11.02 -20.33
CA ASN A 117 12.20 11.46 -21.70
C ASN A 117 12.56 10.28 -22.63
N LYS A 118 13.33 9.31 -22.13
CA LYS A 118 13.72 8.11 -22.89
C LYS A 118 13.40 6.87 -22.08
N TRP A 119 12.87 5.85 -22.75
CA TRP A 119 12.45 4.60 -22.14
C TRP A 119 13.13 3.40 -22.81
N ARG A 120 13.40 2.38 -22.02
CA ARG A 120 13.80 1.05 -22.49
C ARG A 120 13.06 -0.03 -21.72
N THR A 121 12.70 -1.12 -22.35
CA THR A 121 12.24 -2.33 -21.69
C THR A 121 13.44 -3.02 -21.03
N VAL A 122 13.35 -3.32 -19.74
CA VAL A 122 14.41 -3.95 -18.94
C VAL A 122 14.06 -5.37 -18.51
N LEU A 123 12.77 -5.74 -18.58
CA LEU A 123 12.28 -7.09 -18.33
C LEU A 123 11.01 -7.31 -19.15
N VAL A 124 10.89 -8.49 -19.75
CA VAL A 124 9.64 -9.02 -20.33
C VAL A 124 9.39 -10.34 -19.64
N ASN A 125 8.16 -10.60 -19.20
CA ASN A 125 7.84 -11.88 -18.58
C ASN A 125 8.07 -13.03 -19.59
N PRO A 126 8.94 -13.98 -19.28
CA PRO A 126 9.25 -15.09 -20.20
C PRO A 126 8.19 -16.20 -20.21
N GLU A 127 7.30 -16.21 -19.21
CA GLU A 127 6.26 -17.23 -19.09
C GLU A 127 5.01 -16.82 -19.87
N PRO A 128 4.51 -17.63 -20.80
CA PRO A 128 3.40 -17.24 -21.68
C PRO A 128 2.12 -16.83 -20.95
N ARG A 129 1.86 -17.41 -19.76
CA ARG A 129 0.75 -17.06 -18.87
C ARG A 129 1.19 -16.37 -17.59
N GLY A 130 2.45 -15.94 -17.54
CA GLY A 130 2.96 -15.21 -16.38
C GLY A 130 2.34 -13.82 -16.29
N PHE A 131 2.12 -13.34 -15.09
CA PHE A 131 1.50 -12.05 -14.81
C PHE A 131 2.25 -11.36 -13.67
N PHE A 132 2.63 -10.09 -13.82
CA PHE A 132 3.30 -9.33 -12.77
C PHE A 132 2.29 -8.61 -11.87
N ASP A 133 2.51 -8.65 -10.54
CA ASP A 133 1.59 -8.10 -9.54
C ASP A 133 2.09 -6.85 -8.86
N GLY A 134 3.39 -6.74 -8.61
CA GLY A 134 3.96 -5.57 -7.97
C GLY A 134 5.48 -5.61 -7.88
N MET A 135 6.08 -4.44 -7.69
CA MET A 135 7.51 -4.28 -7.48
C MET A 135 7.78 -3.34 -6.30
N THR A 136 8.95 -3.46 -5.71
CA THR A 136 9.37 -2.62 -4.59
C THR A 136 10.87 -2.43 -4.58
N PHE A 137 11.33 -1.31 -4.03
CA PHE A 137 12.75 -1.03 -3.82
C PHE A 137 13.05 -0.75 -2.36
N ARG A 138 14.24 -1.16 -1.91
CA ARG A 138 14.75 -0.82 -0.59
C ARG A 138 15.09 0.66 -0.49
N GLY A 139 15.34 1.12 0.74
CA GLY A 139 15.76 2.49 1.00
C GLY A 139 17.06 2.92 0.29
N ASP A 140 17.92 1.98 -0.13
CA ASP A 140 19.11 2.26 -0.95
C ASP A 140 18.77 2.57 -2.42
N ARG A 141 17.56 2.21 -2.87
CA ARG A 141 17.07 2.41 -4.24
C ARG A 141 17.88 1.69 -5.33
N LEU A 142 18.74 0.74 -4.93
CA LEU A 142 19.51 -0.13 -5.83
C LEU A 142 18.93 -1.55 -5.82
N HIS A 143 18.64 -2.07 -4.62
CA HIS A 143 18.06 -3.40 -4.47
C HIS A 143 16.54 -3.33 -4.50
N GLY A 144 15.95 -4.18 -5.31
CA GLY A 144 14.51 -4.29 -5.45
C GLY A 144 14.06 -5.73 -5.71
N ALA A 145 12.77 -5.94 -5.59
CA ALA A 145 12.10 -7.19 -5.91
C ALA A 145 10.82 -6.92 -6.70
N LEU A 146 10.45 -7.85 -7.55
CA LEU A 146 9.19 -7.93 -8.27
C LEU A 146 8.62 -9.32 -8.04
N TYR A 147 7.29 -9.40 -7.91
CA TYR A 147 6.60 -10.67 -7.86
C TYR A 147 5.46 -10.73 -8.88
N GLY A 148 4.99 -11.93 -9.12
CA GLY A 148 3.88 -12.20 -10.02
C GLY A 148 3.21 -13.52 -9.70
N ASP A 149 2.14 -13.78 -10.43
CA ASP A 149 1.31 -14.97 -10.32
C ASP A 149 2.11 -16.29 -10.37
N PRO A 150 1.56 -17.37 -9.81
CA PRO A 150 2.27 -18.62 -9.73
C PRO A 150 2.46 -19.29 -11.09
N VAL A 151 3.69 -19.73 -11.35
CA VAL A 151 4.04 -20.63 -12.43
C VAL A 151 4.49 -21.97 -11.82
N ASN A 152 3.84 -23.05 -12.22
CA ASN A 152 4.06 -24.40 -11.66
C ASN A 152 3.90 -24.44 -10.12
N GLY A 153 2.89 -23.75 -9.58
CA GLY A 153 2.55 -23.71 -8.16
C GLY A 153 3.53 -22.92 -7.29
N ARG A 154 4.36 -22.05 -7.89
CA ARG A 154 5.28 -21.17 -7.17
C ARG A 154 5.17 -19.75 -7.68
N LEU A 155 5.14 -18.77 -6.77
CA LEU A 155 5.17 -17.34 -7.15
C LEU A 155 6.36 -17.05 -8.05
N GLU A 156 6.13 -16.22 -9.06
CA GLU A 156 7.24 -15.58 -9.75
C GLU A 156 7.88 -14.53 -8.86
N VAL A 157 9.19 -14.59 -8.73
CA VAL A 157 9.96 -13.57 -7.99
C VAL A 157 11.23 -13.25 -8.76
N TYR A 158 11.47 -11.97 -8.95
CA TYR A 158 12.69 -11.42 -9.58
C TYR A 158 13.37 -10.47 -8.61
N ARG A 159 14.68 -10.32 -8.74
CA ARG A 159 15.48 -9.35 -7.97
C ARG A 159 16.32 -8.50 -8.89
N THR A 160 16.60 -7.30 -8.41
CA THR A 160 17.58 -6.38 -8.99
C THR A 160 18.54 -5.89 -7.90
N SER A 161 19.77 -5.54 -8.27
CA SER A 161 20.77 -4.91 -7.40
C SER A 161 21.42 -3.67 -8.05
N ASP A 162 20.87 -3.21 -9.17
CA ASP A 162 21.41 -2.13 -10.00
C ASP A 162 20.37 -1.04 -10.34
N GLY A 163 19.39 -0.85 -9.44
CA GLY A 163 18.32 0.13 -9.65
C GLY A 163 17.39 -0.24 -10.80
N GLY A 164 17.11 -1.53 -10.95
CA GLY A 164 16.20 -2.05 -11.96
C GLY A 164 16.74 -2.00 -13.39
N ALA A 165 18.05 -1.89 -13.57
CA ALA A 165 18.65 -1.94 -14.91
C ALA A 165 18.68 -3.37 -15.45
N THR A 166 18.87 -4.34 -14.57
CA THR A 166 18.78 -5.79 -14.86
C THR A 166 17.96 -6.49 -13.77
N TRP A 167 17.28 -7.57 -14.16
CA TRP A 167 16.45 -8.36 -13.27
C TRP A 167 16.78 -9.84 -13.40
N THR A 168 16.96 -10.50 -12.28
CA THR A 168 17.24 -11.93 -12.23
C THR A 168 16.08 -12.66 -11.58
N ARG A 169 15.48 -13.61 -12.30
CA ARG A 169 14.45 -14.52 -11.79
C ARG A 169 15.07 -15.43 -10.72
N LEU A 170 14.43 -15.58 -9.58
CA LEU A 170 14.88 -16.53 -8.56
C LEU A 170 14.78 -17.97 -9.09
N PRO A 171 15.75 -18.84 -8.74
CA PRO A 171 15.61 -20.28 -8.96
C PRO A 171 14.30 -20.83 -8.38
N MET A 172 13.76 -21.87 -8.99
CA MET A 172 12.44 -22.42 -8.61
C MET A 172 12.39 -22.80 -7.12
N GLU A 173 13.44 -23.41 -6.61
CA GLU A 173 13.58 -23.82 -5.21
C GLU A 173 13.55 -22.68 -4.20
N HIS A 174 13.91 -21.47 -4.63
CA HIS A 174 13.90 -20.24 -3.83
C HIS A 174 12.60 -19.43 -3.92
N ARG A 175 11.59 -19.90 -4.65
CA ARG A 175 10.31 -19.19 -4.81
C ARG A 175 9.24 -19.76 -3.88
N PRO A 176 8.35 -18.93 -3.31
CA PRO A 176 7.24 -19.38 -2.46
C PRO A 176 6.42 -20.48 -3.14
N LYS A 177 6.23 -21.61 -2.45
CA LYS A 177 5.35 -22.69 -2.91
C LYS A 177 3.93 -22.44 -2.41
N LEU A 178 3.04 -22.12 -3.32
CA LEU A 178 1.67 -21.76 -3.02
C LEU A 178 0.76 -22.98 -2.81
N LYS A 179 -0.38 -22.75 -2.19
CA LYS A 179 -1.51 -23.68 -2.22
C LYS A 179 -2.22 -23.55 -3.58
N GLU A 180 -2.99 -24.56 -3.95
CA GLU A 180 -3.84 -24.49 -5.12
C GLU A 180 -4.86 -23.35 -4.97
N GLY A 181 -5.01 -22.53 -6.00
CA GLY A 181 -5.88 -21.36 -6.00
C GLY A 181 -5.37 -20.17 -5.17
N GLU A 182 -4.09 -20.16 -4.76
CA GLU A 182 -3.45 -19.00 -4.13
C GLU A 182 -2.59 -18.24 -5.15
N TYR A 183 -2.68 -16.90 -5.17
CA TYR A 183 -1.97 -16.02 -6.10
C TYR A 183 -1.83 -14.58 -5.57
N GLY A 184 -1.19 -13.69 -6.35
CA GLY A 184 -1.03 -12.28 -6.07
C GLY A 184 -2.20 -11.42 -6.58
N PHE A 185 -2.12 -10.11 -6.32
CA PHE A 185 -3.07 -9.14 -6.87
C PHE A 185 -2.34 -7.88 -7.35
N ALA A 186 -2.43 -7.61 -8.65
CA ALA A 186 -1.91 -6.37 -9.25
C ALA A 186 -2.87 -5.19 -9.03
N ALA A 187 -3.10 -4.81 -7.78
CA ALA A 187 -4.13 -3.84 -7.42
C ALA A 187 -3.61 -2.40 -7.36
N SER A 188 -2.46 -2.19 -6.70
CA SER A 188 -1.93 -0.86 -6.37
C SER A 188 -0.40 -0.80 -6.27
N GLY A 189 0.30 -1.90 -6.62
CA GLY A 189 1.75 -2.04 -6.42
C GLY A 189 2.17 -2.28 -4.96
N THR A 190 1.22 -2.35 -4.00
CA THR A 190 1.51 -2.43 -2.55
C THR A 190 1.33 -3.82 -1.95
N GLY A 191 1.21 -4.85 -2.79
CA GLY A 191 1.20 -6.25 -2.36
C GLY A 191 2.58 -6.78 -1.99
N ILE A 192 3.65 -6.01 -2.20
CA ILE A 192 5.02 -6.38 -1.88
C ILE A 192 5.72 -5.24 -1.14
N LEU A 193 6.52 -5.58 -0.11
CA LEU A 193 7.36 -4.63 0.64
C LEU A 193 8.79 -5.15 0.80
N ALA A 194 9.75 -4.21 0.86
CA ALA A 194 11.16 -4.48 1.13
C ALA A 194 11.72 -3.55 2.23
N ARG A 195 12.36 -4.15 3.27
CA ARG A 195 13.07 -3.42 4.33
C ARG A 195 14.39 -4.12 4.66
N GLY A 196 15.51 -3.46 4.40
CA GLY A 196 16.79 -4.13 4.53
C GLY A 196 16.86 -5.39 3.66
N ARG A 197 17.12 -6.55 4.24
CA ARG A 197 17.11 -7.85 3.55
C ARG A 197 15.76 -8.59 3.63
N GLU A 198 14.78 -7.99 4.25
CA GLU A 198 13.46 -8.58 4.42
C GLU A 198 12.54 -8.21 3.28
N LEU A 199 11.73 -9.16 2.86
CA LEU A 199 10.68 -9.02 1.85
C LEU A 199 9.39 -9.61 2.41
N TRP A 200 8.27 -8.98 2.11
CA TRP A 200 6.92 -9.47 2.39
C TRP A 200 6.11 -9.43 1.10
N ILE A 201 5.36 -10.49 0.81
CA ILE A 201 4.44 -10.60 -0.32
C ILE A 201 3.08 -11.01 0.22
N ALA A 202 2.06 -10.26 -0.15
CA ALA A 202 0.66 -10.56 0.15
C ALA A 202 0.04 -11.44 -0.94
N THR A 203 -0.74 -12.44 -0.53
CA THR A 203 -1.47 -13.33 -1.42
C THR A 203 -2.94 -13.46 -1.01
N GLY A 204 -3.75 -13.99 -1.91
CA GLY A 204 -5.15 -14.27 -1.71
C GLY A 204 -5.63 -15.45 -2.54
N GLY A 205 -6.91 -15.49 -2.84
CA GLY A 205 -7.55 -16.63 -3.48
C GLY A 205 -8.06 -17.64 -2.45
N SER A 206 -7.68 -18.90 -2.58
CA SER A 206 -8.11 -19.98 -1.68
C SER A 206 -7.69 -19.77 -0.22
N VAL A 207 -6.63 -19.00 0.03
CA VAL A 207 -6.11 -18.61 1.35
C VAL A 207 -5.56 -17.19 1.30
N ALA A 208 -5.52 -16.51 2.44
CA ALA A 208 -4.88 -15.20 2.58
C ALA A 208 -3.62 -15.33 3.43
N ARG A 209 -2.44 -15.11 2.83
CA ARG A 209 -1.16 -15.27 3.51
C ARG A 209 -0.22 -14.10 3.24
N VAL A 210 0.64 -13.82 4.21
CA VAL A 210 1.80 -12.97 4.03
C VAL A 210 3.04 -13.86 3.99
N TRP A 211 3.71 -13.88 2.86
CA TRP A 211 4.98 -14.56 2.67
C TRP A 211 6.13 -13.65 3.10
N ARG A 212 6.95 -14.11 4.02
CA ARG A 212 8.10 -13.34 4.50
C ARG A 212 9.41 -14.05 4.21
N SER A 213 10.37 -13.29 3.71
CA SER A 213 11.78 -13.67 3.61
C SER A 213 12.63 -12.72 4.46
N ASN A 214 13.64 -13.21 5.14
CA ASN A 214 14.62 -12.41 5.89
C ASN A 214 16.02 -12.44 5.25
N ASN A 215 16.15 -13.02 4.07
CA ASN A 215 17.42 -13.28 3.40
C ASN A 215 17.35 -13.04 1.89
N ASP A 216 16.74 -11.91 1.51
CA ASP A 216 16.66 -11.45 0.11
C ASP A 216 15.88 -12.41 -0.81
N GLY A 217 14.86 -13.09 -0.28
CA GLY A 217 14.05 -14.02 -1.07
C GLY A 217 14.71 -15.38 -1.28
N THR A 218 15.80 -15.71 -0.57
CA THR A 218 16.44 -17.03 -0.68
C THR A 218 15.57 -18.12 -0.07
N THR A 219 14.90 -17.81 1.04
CA THR A 219 13.91 -18.70 1.67
C THR A 219 12.68 -17.89 2.10
N TRP A 220 11.52 -18.55 2.14
CA TRP A 220 10.24 -17.92 2.45
C TRP A 220 9.46 -18.73 3.47
N GLN A 221 8.80 -18.00 4.37
CA GLN A 221 7.88 -18.56 5.35
C GLN A 221 6.50 -17.93 5.16
N PRO A 222 5.43 -18.73 4.98
CA PRO A 222 4.06 -18.23 4.92
C PRO A 222 3.51 -18.00 6.33
N TYR A 223 2.72 -16.95 6.48
CA TYR A 223 1.95 -16.63 7.68
C TYR A 223 0.51 -16.37 7.29
N ASP A 224 -0.42 -17.13 7.85
CA ASP A 224 -1.85 -16.94 7.58
C ASP A 224 -2.32 -15.61 8.16
N ALA A 225 -2.93 -14.78 7.33
CA ALA A 225 -3.59 -13.57 7.76
C ALA A 225 -5.09 -13.82 7.93
N LYS A 226 -5.67 -13.20 8.94
CA LYS A 226 -7.11 -13.30 9.22
C LYS A 226 -7.89 -12.29 8.37
N ILE A 227 -7.71 -12.38 7.06
CA ILE A 227 -8.41 -11.58 6.04
C ILE A 227 -9.27 -12.52 5.21
N ARG A 228 -10.40 -12.02 4.73
CA ARG A 228 -11.34 -12.71 3.85
C ARG A 228 -10.62 -13.38 2.68
N CYS A 229 -10.90 -14.66 2.48
CA CYS A 229 -10.36 -15.47 1.38
C CYS A 229 -11.34 -16.60 1.07
N GLY A 230 -11.03 -17.45 0.09
CA GLY A 230 -11.84 -18.61 -0.31
C GLY A 230 -12.53 -18.42 -1.65
N SER A 231 -12.42 -17.26 -2.28
CA SER A 231 -12.83 -17.02 -3.67
C SER A 231 -11.64 -16.51 -4.50
N GLU A 232 -11.72 -16.60 -5.82
CA GLU A 232 -10.71 -16.06 -6.74
C GLU A 232 -10.55 -14.55 -6.67
N THR A 233 -11.47 -13.85 -6.01
CA THR A 233 -11.53 -12.39 -5.95
C THR A 233 -11.23 -11.84 -4.57
N SER A 234 -10.95 -12.72 -3.60
CA SER A 234 -10.74 -12.36 -2.19
C SER A 234 -9.32 -12.59 -1.70
N GLY A 235 -8.84 -11.75 -0.79
CA GLY A 235 -7.52 -11.89 -0.19
C GLY A 235 -6.93 -10.60 0.32
N ILE A 236 -5.60 -10.58 0.46
CA ILE A 236 -4.84 -9.40 0.87
C ILE A 236 -4.42 -8.64 -0.38
N PHE A 237 -4.74 -7.35 -0.46
CA PHE A 237 -4.41 -6.50 -1.61
C PHE A 237 -3.25 -5.56 -1.34
N SER A 238 -3.03 -5.22 -0.08
CA SER A 238 -2.01 -4.25 0.32
C SER A 238 -1.56 -4.50 1.76
N LEU A 239 -0.29 -4.20 2.02
CA LEU A 239 0.27 -4.23 3.37
C LEU A 239 1.26 -3.09 3.56
N ASP A 240 1.38 -2.59 4.80
CA ASP A 240 2.38 -1.60 5.17
C ASP A 240 2.83 -1.76 6.62
N PHE A 241 3.98 -1.18 6.95
CA PHE A 241 4.49 -1.15 8.31
C PHE A 241 4.19 0.18 8.99
N ILE A 242 3.55 0.12 10.15
CA ILE A 242 3.25 1.27 11.00
C ILE A 242 4.52 1.74 11.71
N ASP A 243 5.33 0.77 12.15
CA ASP A 243 6.63 0.98 12.77
C ASP A 243 7.61 -0.18 12.41
N HIS A 244 8.66 -0.39 13.17
CA HIS A 244 9.64 -1.45 12.90
C HIS A 244 9.10 -2.87 13.17
N ARG A 245 8.03 -3.03 13.95
CA ARG A 245 7.42 -4.32 14.34
C ARG A 245 5.95 -4.43 13.95
N SER A 246 5.23 -3.33 14.02
CA SER A 246 3.79 -3.28 13.77
C SER A 246 3.52 -3.11 12.29
N ALA A 247 2.66 -3.95 11.75
CA ALA A 247 2.24 -3.92 10.35
C ALA A 247 0.73 -4.04 10.24
N ILE A 248 0.21 -3.60 9.11
CA ILE A 248 -1.20 -3.68 8.73
C ILE A 248 -1.33 -4.30 7.35
N ALA A 249 -2.34 -5.11 7.15
CA ALA A 249 -2.77 -5.63 5.87
C ALA A 249 -4.24 -5.33 5.66
N VAL A 250 -4.60 -4.95 4.45
CA VAL A 250 -6.00 -4.73 4.03
C VAL A 250 -6.34 -5.53 2.78
N GLY A 251 -7.61 -5.83 2.61
CA GLY A 251 -8.08 -6.60 1.48
C GLY A 251 -9.60 -6.69 1.43
N GLY A 252 -10.10 -7.91 1.24
CA GLY A 252 -11.52 -8.22 1.10
C GLY A 252 -11.81 -8.96 -0.19
N ASP A 253 -12.98 -8.77 -0.76
CA ASP A 253 -13.39 -9.35 -2.03
C ASP A 253 -13.76 -8.24 -3.03
N TYR A 254 -13.03 -8.13 -4.16
CA TYR A 254 -13.32 -7.07 -5.13
C TYR A 254 -14.55 -7.35 -5.98
N ALA A 255 -15.07 -8.58 -6.03
CA ALA A 255 -16.35 -8.91 -6.66
C ALA A 255 -17.53 -8.53 -5.75
N GLU A 256 -17.34 -8.59 -4.44
CA GLU A 256 -18.31 -8.20 -3.43
C GLU A 256 -17.74 -7.08 -2.53
N PRO A 257 -17.42 -5.91 -3.08
CA PRO A 257 -16.60 -4.89 -2.41
C PRO A 257 -17.27 -4.27 -1.17
N GLU A 258 -18.57 -4.38 -1.03
CA GLU A 258 -19.33 -3.87 0.13
C GLU A 258 -19.32 -4.81 1.34
N LEU A 259 -18.84 -6.05 1.20
CA LEU A 259 -18.64 -6.93 2.35
C LEU A 259 -17.55 -6.33 3.26
N ASP A 260 -17.92 -6.01 4.49
CA ASP A 260 -17.19 -5.09 5.36
C ASP A 260 -16.46 -5.75 6.54
N ARG A 261 -16.51 -7.09 6.63
CA ARG A 261 -15.86 -7.85 7.72
C ARG A 261 -14.68 -8.66 7.23
N ASP A 262 -13.70 -8.84 8.12
CA ASP A 262 -12.48 -9.61 7.88
C ASP A 262 -11.63 -9.04 6.73
N ASN A 263 -11.61 -7.73 6.59
CA ASN A 263 -10.85 -7.02 5.55
C ASN A 263 -9.60 -6.31 6.08
N VAL A 264 -9.35 -6.38 7.39
CA VAL A 264 -8.20 -5.76 8.06
C VAL A 264 -7.54 -6.75 9.01
N ALA A 265 -6.23 -6.88 8.93
CA ALA A 265 -5.43 -7.62 9.91
C ALA A 265 -4.20 -6.82 10.31
N THR A 266 -3.77 -6.99 11.56
CA THR A 266 -2.57 -6.34 12.10
C THR A 266 -1.59 -7.38 12.63
N SER A 267 -0.31 -7.00 12.62
CA SER A 267 0.80 -7.75 13.21
C SER A 267 1.56 -6.84 14.17
N SER A 268 2.10 -7.40 15.25
CA SER A 268 2.97 -6.69 16.22
C SER A 268 4.37 -7.31 16.34
N ASP A 269 4.71 -8.26 15.48
CA ASP A 269 5.94 -9.05 15.57
C ASP A 269 6.74 -9.11 14.26
N GLY A 270 6.57 -8.09 13.41
CA GLY A 270 7.27 -8.00 12.12
C GLY A 270 6.63 -8.85 11.02
N GLY A 271 5.32 -9.09 11.09
CA GLY A 271 4.57 -9.83 10.08
C GLY A 271 4.68 -11.35 10.22
N LYS A 272 5.00 -11.87 11.42
CA LYS A 272 5.07 -13.31 11.70
C LYS A 272 3.74 -13.88 12.18
N THR A 273 2.96 -13.07 12.88
CA THR A 273 1.57 -13.41 13.25
C THR A 273 0.64 -12.27 12.86
N TRP A 274 -0.56 -12.63 12.42
CA TRP A 274 -1.57 -11.68 11.98
C TRP A 274 -2.90 -11.96 12.66
N SER A 275 -3.51 -10.94 13.20
CA SER A 275 -4.81 -11.01 13.86
C SER A 275 -5.82 -10.14 13.13
N ALA A 276 -7.03 -10.61 12.95
CA ALA A 276 -8.15 -9.77 12.53
C ALA A 276 -8.35 -8.64 13.54
N VAL A 277 -8.75 -7.48 13.07
CA VAL A 277 -9.13 -6.38 13.95
C VAL A 277 -10.60 -6.53 14.32
N PRO A 278 -10.94 -6.77 15.61
CA PRO A 278 -12.32 -6.98 16.02
C PRO A 278 -13.17 -5.74 15.75
N ASP A 279 -14.45 -5.96 15.45
CA ASP A 279 -15.49 -4.90 15.35
C ASP A 279 -15.21 -3.80 14.32
N VAL A 280 -14.27 -4.02 13.41
CA VAL A 280 -14.02 -3.12 12.29
C VAL A 280 -14.95 -3.48 11.13
N SER A 281 -15.84 -2.54 10.78
CA SER A 281 -16.63 -2.54 9.56
C SER A 281 -15.88 -1.72 8.52
N MET A 282 -15.19 -2.38 7.58
CA MET A 282 -14.47 -1.73 6.51
C MET A 282 -14.64 -2.51 5.20
N PRO A 283 -15.38 -1.98 4.21
CA PRO A 283 -15.48 -2.55 2.88
C PRO A 283 -14.11 -2.74 2.23
N HIS A 284 -14.04 -3.55 1.16
CA HIS A 284 -12.81 -3.87 0.44
C HIS A 284 -11.89 -2.65 0.23
N LYS A 285 -10.61 -2.81 0.56
CA LYS A 285 -9.55 -1.83 0.30
C LYS A 285 -8.44 -2.43 -0.56
N ALA A 286 -8.04 -1.67 -1.58
CA ALA A 286 -7.01 -2.06 -2.54
C ALA A 286 -5.61 -1.56 -2.16
N CYS A 287 -5.53 -0.53 -1.32
CA CYS A 287 -4.27 0.09 -0.92
C CYS A 287 -4.35 0.59 0.52
N VAL A 288 -3.25 0.45 1.26
CA VAL A 288 -3.06 1.00 2.60
C VAL A 288 -1.68 1.62 2.71
N GLN A 289 -1.57 2.74 3.44
CA GLN A 289 -0.29 3.35 3.78
C GLN A 289 -0.30 3.93 5.19
N SER A 290 0.76 3.69 5.93
CA SER A 290 1.07 4.35 7.19
C SER A 290 1.57 5.78 6.93
N LEU A 291 1.00 6.74 7.63
CA LEU A 291 1.37 8.17 7.58
C LEU A 291 2.22 8.59 8.78
N GLY A 292 2.64 7.62 9.61
CA GLY A 292 3.38 7.87 10.85
C GLY A 292 2.51 8.21 12.05
N GLY A 293 3.05 8.05 13.26
CA GLY A 293 2.33 8.36 14.50
C GLY A 293 1.06 7.53 14.74
N GLY A 294 0.95 6.34 14.17
CA GLY A 294 -0.24 5.49 14.25
C GLY A 294 -1.36 5.87 13.27
N ARG A 295 -1.14 6.87 12.42
CA ARG A 295 -2.09 7.31 11.40
C ARG A 295 -1.94 6.47 10.14
N ILE A 296 -3.07 6.00 9.61
CA ILE A 296 -3.13 5.10 8.46
C ILE A 296 -4.25 5.54 7.54
N LEU A 297 -3.99 5.55 6.25
CA LEU A 297 -4.98 5.78 5.21
C LEU A 297 -5.14 4.53 4.36
N ALA A 298 -6.38 4.15 4.06
CA ALA A 298 -6.70 3.05 3.16
C ALA A 298 -7.71 3.49 2.12
N CYS A 299 -7.54 3.05 0.87
CA CYS A 299 -8.50 3.33 -0.19
C CYS A 299 -8.88 2.06 -0.97
N GLY A 300 -10.07 2.11 -1.55
CA GLY A 300 -10.64 1.08 -2.40
C GLY A 300 -11.76 1.65 -3.25
N ARG A 301 -12.43 0.81 -4.03
CA ARG A 301 -13.60 1.22 -4.84
C ARG A 301 -14.75 1.77 -4.00
N THR A 302 -14.79 1.42 -2.72
CA THR A 302 -15.82 1.80 -1.74
C THR A 302 -15.48 3.06 -0.95
N GLY A 303 -14.42 3.77 -1.33
CA GLY A 303 -14.02 5.02 -0.69
C GLY A 303 -12.71 4.95 0.07
N VAL A 304 -12.45 5.99 0.86
CA VAL A 304 -11.23 6.21 1.65
C VAL A 304 -11.57 6.12 3.13
N ALA A 305 -10.77 5.35 3.86
CA ALA A 305 -10.89 5.19 5.30
C ALA A 305 -9.60 5.63 6.00
N PHE A 306 -9.75 6.25 7.17
CA PHE A 306 -8.67 6.76 8.00
C PHE A 306 -8.71 6.13 9.39
N SER A 307 -7.53 5.85 9.94
CA SER A 307 -7.33 5.44 11.32
C SER A 307 -6.24 6.32 11.95
N ASN A 308 -6.41 6.71 13.21
CA ASN A 308 -5.41 7.44 13.99
C ASN A 308 -4.86 6.66 15.18
N ASP A 309 -5.20 5.37 15.28
CA ASP A 309 -4.90 4.52 16.43
C ASP A 309 -4.23 3.18 16.02
N SER A 310 -3.43 3.23 14.97
CA SER A 310 -2.70 2.06 14.43
C SER A 310 -3.62 0.98 13.86
N GLY A 311 -4.75 1.38 13.28
CA GLY A 311 -5.69 0.50 12.58
C GLY A 311 -6.69 -0.20 13.49
N ARG A 312 -6.84 0.22 14.76
CA ARG A 312 -7.82 -0.37 15.69
C ARG A 312 -9.24 0.12 15.40
N THR A 313 -9.38 1.39 15.06
CA THR A 313 -10.65 1.99 14.63
C THR A 313 -10.49 2.72 13.31
N TRP A 314 -11.57 2.81 12.55
CA TRP A 314 -11.57 3.39 11.22
C TRP A 314 -12.77 4.29 10.99
N GLU A 315 -12.55 5.40 10.33
CA GLU A 315 -13.56 6.33 9.87
C GLU A 315 -13.54 6.41 8.34
N THR A 316 -14.70 6.34 7.70
CA THR A 316 -14.82 6.61 6.26
C THR A 316 -14.85 8.12 6.05
N ILE A 317 -13.79 8.66 5.45
CA ILE A 317 -13.61 10.10 5.21
C ILE A 317 -14.01 10.53 3.79
N SER A 318 -14.14 9.59 2.86
CA SER A 318 -14.71 9.81 1.52
C SER A 318 -15.35 8.54 1.00
N ARG A 319 -16.42 8.68 0.22
CA ARG A 319 -17.07 7.59 -0.52
C ARG A 319 -16.59 7.49 -1.97
N ASP A 320 -15.76 8.41 -2.42
CA ASP A 320 -15.15 8.34 -3.74
C ASP A 320 -14.14 7.20 -3.81
N GLY A 321 -14.30 6.34 -4.82
CA GLY A 321 -13.46 5.16 -4.98
C GLY A 321 -12.11 5.48 -5.62
N TYR A 322 -11.03 4.94 -5.04
CA TYR A 322 -9.67 4.99 -5.56
C TYR A 322 -9.03 3.61 -5.46
N TYR A 323 -8.02 3.34 -6.31
CA TYR A 323 -7.31 2.06 -6.31
C TYR A 323 -5.98 2.12 -5.57
N THR A 324 -5.34 3.28 -5.58
CA THR A 324 -4.01 3.46 -4.99
C THR A 324 -3.89 4.81 -4.30
N LEU A 325 -3.01 4.88 -3.33
CA LEU A 325 -2.63 6.10 -2.62
C LEU A 325 -1.13 6.07 -2.30
N ARG A 326 -0.51 7.25 -2.30
CA ARG A 326 0.86 7.46 -1.82
C ARG A 326 0.98 8.85 -1.23
N ALA A 327 1.72 8.94 -0.13
CA ALA A 327 2.03 10.18 0.57
C ALA A 327 3.54 10.44 0.61
N ASP A 328 3.89 11.70 0.74
CA ASP A 328 5.15 12.13 1.32
C ASP A 328 4.98 12.20 2.86
N PRO A 329 5.56 11.25 3.62
CA PRO A 329 5.36 11.20 5.07
C PRO A 329 5.92 12.42 5.80
N SER A 330 6.85 13.17 5.18
CA SER A 330 7.48 14.35 5.79
C SER A 330 6.58 15.58 5.80
N THR A 331 5.59 15.62 4.90
CA THR A 331 4.69 16.78 4.75
C THR A 331 3.22 16.45 5.02
N GLY A 332 2.87 15.16 5.11
CA GLY A 332 1.47 14.74 5.22
C GLY A 332 0.66 14.94 3.92
N ILE A 333 1.31 15.32 2.81
CA ILE A 333 0.65 15.52 1.52
C ILE A 333 0.83 14.26 0.66
N GLY A 334 -0.26 13.84 0.02
CA GLY A 334 -0.24 12.70 -0.87
C GLY A 334 -1.30 12.79 -1.97
N PHE A 335 -1.36 11.73 -2.76
CA PHE A 335 -2.29 11.61 -3.87
C PHE A 335 -3.06 10.30 -3.81
N LEU A 336 -4.25 10.32 -4.38
CA LEU A 336 -5.13 9.19 -4.62
C LEU A 336 -5.38 9.07 -6.13
N ALA A 337 -5.47 7.84 -6.64
CA ALA A 337 -5.77 7.60 -8.04
C ALA A 337 -6.72 6.40 -8.21
N GLY A 338 -7.62 6.48 -9.19
CA GLY A 338 -8.71 5.50 -9.36
C GLY A 338 -9.18 5.35 -10.81
N SER A 339 -10.42 4.91 -11.00
CA SER A 339 -11.04 4.74 -12.32
C SER A 339 -11.38 6.07 -12.98
N ASP A 340 -11.57 6.01 -14.29
CA ASP A 340 -12.13 7.10 -15.11
C ASP A 340 -11.36 8.43 -14.97
N GLY A 341 -10.03 8.32 -14.90
CA GLY A 341 -9.15 9.46 -14.73
C GLY A 341 -9.21 10.13 -13.36
N ARG A 342 -9.91 9.54 -12.40
CA ARG A 342 -10.09 10.13 -11.06
C ARG A 342 -8.77 10.19 -10.31
N ILE A 343 -8.43 11.39 -9.86
CA ILE A 343 -7.30 11.65 -8.98
C ILE A 343 -7.70 12.68 -7.92
N ALA A 344 -7.05 12.62 -6.78
CA ALA A 344 -7.20 13.61 -5.73
C ALA A 344 -5.87 13.85 -5.01
N ARG A 345 -5.73 15.02 -4.42
CA ARG A 345 -4.70 15.31 -3.41
C ARG A 345 -5.32 15.17 -2.03
N PHE A 346 -4.58 14.60 -1.10
CA PHE A 346 -4.96 14.70 0.31
C PHE A 346 -3.87 15.42 1.11
N THR A 347 -4.31 16.07 2.16
CA THR A 347 -3.44 16.76 3.12
C THR A 347 -3.82 16.33 4.51
N LEU A 348 -2.86 15.80 5.26
CA LEU A 348 -2.98 15.53 6.68
C LEU A 348 -2.46 16.76 7.42
N THR A 349 -3.32 17.43 8.17
CA THR A 349 -2.89 18.48 9.07
C THR A 349 -2.12 17.85 10.22
N LEU A 350 -0.84 18.13 10.30
CA LEU A 350 0.00 17.72 11.42
C LEU A 350 -0.23 18.72 12.54
N SER A 351 -0.71 18.27 13.71
CA SER A 351 -0.68 19.10 14.92
C SER A 351 0.77 19.34 15.34
N ASP A 352 1.12 20.58 15.60
CA ASP A 352 2.43 21.00 16.10
C ASP A 352 2.77 20.39 17.48
#